data_21cce9e95172ca0cd38acce9da6f71de
#
_entry.id   21cce9e95172ca0cd38acce9da6f71de
#
_cell.length_a   1.000
_cell.length_b   1.000
_cell.length_c   1.000
_cell.angle_alpha   90.00
_cell.angle_beta   90.00
_cell.angle_gamma   90.00
#
_symmetry.space_group_name_H-M   'P 1'
#
loop_
_entity.id
_entity.type
_entity.pdbx_description
1 polymer ?
#
loop_
_entity_poly.entity_id
_entity_poly.type
_entity_poly.pdbx_seq_one_letter_code
_entity_poly.pdbx_strand_id
1 'polypeptide(L)'
;MRLLIPLSFLFTALTVPFNANALDIQCAIDKYKNYASAQEQWQRALTDLTVKTNGNLKDIANMYLSDQLNYIEMNRIAVEFMLHRNPNKVRLDTSINQWLTIDSDDKSTIAKSSNRYAELLSLANATKQRLPHPDGEAIRTLMRDHILKMTEYQNLLAQFNTAVTKVNSKACGG
;
A
#
# COMPACT_ATOMS: atom_id res chain seq x y z
N MET A 1 -31.52 -7.48 -75.62
CA MET A 1 -31.06 -8.31 -74.48
C MET A 1 -29.88 -7.62 -73.78
N ARG A 2 -30.07 -6.93 -72.66
CA ARG A 2 -29.00 -6.27 -71.93
C ARG A 2 -28.81 -7.05 -70.64
N LEU A 3 -27.68 -7.71 -70.42
CA LEU A 3 -27.27 -8.37 -69.24
C LEU A 3 -26.81 -7.32 -68.21
N LEU A 4 -27.51 -7.26 -67.08
CA LEU A 4 -27.10 -6.50 -65.88
C LEU A 4 -26.34 -7.46 -64.96
N ILE A 5 -25.05 -7.15 -64.71
CA ILE A 5 -24.19 -7.87 -63.77
C ILE A 5 -24.31 -7.12 -62.42
N PRO A 6 -24.72 -7.76 -61.32
CA PRO A 6 -24.70 -7.13 -60.01
C PRO A 6 -23.27 -7.16 -59.42
N LEU A 7 -22.76 -5.98 -59.12
CA LEU A 7 -21.48 -5.79 -58.45
C LEU A 7 -21.68 -6.00 -56.94
N SER A 8 -21.33 -7.18 -56.41
CA SER A 8 -21.34 -7.49 -55.00
C SER A 8 -20.12 -6.89 -54.33
N PHE A 9 -20.34 -5.81 -53.56
CA PHE A 9 -19.32 -5.25 -52.67
C PHE A 9 -19.15 -6.16 -51.44
N LEU A 10 -18.05 -6.89 -51.37
CA LEU A 10 -17.61 -7.59 -50.15
C LEU A 10 -17.03 -6.58 -49.16
N PHE A 11 -17.81 -6.20 -48.13
CA PHE A 11 -17.30 -5.46 -47.01
C PHE A 11 -16.54 -6.42 -46.10
N THR A 12 -15.22 -6.48 -46.22
CA THR A 12 -14.34 -7.12 -45.22
C THR A 12 -14.24 -6.20 -44.01
N ALA A 13 -15.01 -6.50 -42.96
CA ALA A 13 -14.87 -5.87 -41.66
C ALA A 13 -13.50 -6.27 -41.08
N LEU A 14 -12.53 -5.36 -41.15
CA LEU A 14 -11.28 -5.45 -40.38
C LEU A 14 -11.61 -5.32 -38.92
N THR A 15 -11.78 -6.47 -38.23
CA THR A 15 -11.79 -6.52 -36.76
C THR A 15 -10.37 -6.26 -36.27
N VAL A 16 -10.07 -5.01 -35.97
CA VAL A 16 -8.86 -4.65 -35.23
C VAL A 16 -9.00 -5.28 -33.84
N PRO A 17 -8.14 -6.21 -33.42
CA PRO A 17 -8.18 -6.68 -32.04
C PRO A 17 -7.86 -5.49 -31.12
N PHE A 18 -8.86 -5.01 -30.40
CA PHE A 18 -8.63 -4.17 -29.24
C PHE A 18 -7.91 -5.06 -28.22
N ASN A 19 -6.58 -4.99 -28.19
CA ASN A 19 -5.81 -5.44 -27.06
C ASN A 19 -6.14 -4.50 -25.89
N ALA A 20 -7.27 -4.74 -25.24
CA ALA A 20 -7.49 -4.21 -23.90
C ALA A 20 -6.40 -4.84 -23.03
N ASN A 21 -5.37 -4.07 -22.70
CA ASN A 21 -4.30 -4.52 -21.82
C ASN A 21 -4.94 -4.97 -20.51
N ALA A 22 -5.02 -6.29 -20.34
CA ALA A 22 -5.55 -6.86 -19.10
C ALA A 22 -4.64 -6.46 -17.96
N LEU A 23 -5.23 -5.97 -16.86
CA LEU A 23 -4.51 -5.69 -15.63
C LEU A 23 -3.71 -6.94 -15.21
N ASP A 24 -2.41 -6.81 -15.12
CA ASP A 24 -1.56 -7.84 -14.52
C ASP A 24 -1.70 -7.76 -12.98
N ILE A 25 -2.65 -8.53 -12.46
CA ILE A 25 -2.95 -8.60 -11.03
C ILE A 25 -1.71 -9.00 -10.23
N GLN A 26 -0.92 -9.95 -10.72
CA GLN A 26 0.28 -10.39 -10.00
C GLN A 26 1.33 -9.28 -9.94
N CYS A 27 1.52 -8.53 -11.04
CA CYS A 27 2.39 -7.36 -11.03
C CYS A 27 1.91 -6.31 -10.02
N ALA A 28 0.61 -6.04 -9.93
CA ALA A 28 0.05 -5.09 -8.97
C ALA A 28 0.24 -5.55 -7.52
N ILE A 29 0.07 -6.84 -7.24
CA ILE A 29 0.35 -7.45 -5.94
C ILE A 29 1.82 -7.27 -5.57
N ASP A 30 2.73 -7.62 -6.47
CA ASP A 30 4.17 -7.51 -6.24
C ASP A 30 4.61 -6.05 -6.06
N LYS A 31 3.99 -5.14 -6.81
CA LYS A 31 4.20 -3.70 -6.67
C LYS A 31 3.81 -3.24 -5.26
N TYR A 32 2.64 -3.65 -4.75
CA TYR A 32 2.21 -3.29 -3.40
C TYR A 32 3.05 -3.95 -2.31
N LYS A 33 3.49 -5.21 -2.49
CA LYS A 33 4.44 -5.89 -1.58
C LYS A 33 5.76 -5.11 -1.46
N ASN A 34 6.29 -4.61 -2.56
CA ASN A 34 7.51 -3.78 -2.55
C ASN A 34 7.29 -2.45 -1.81
N TYR A 35 6.11 -1.83 -1.97
CA TYR A 35 5.74 -0.63 -1.21
C TYR A 35 5.64 -0.93 0.30
N ALA A 36 4.96 -1.99 0.69
CA ALA A 36 4.85 -2.42 2.08
C ALA A 36 6.23 -2.67 2.69
N SER A 37 7.13 -3.36 1.97
CA SER A 37 8.52 -3.58 2.39
C SER A 37 9.30 -2.26 2.59
N ALA A 38 9.12 -1.28 1.71
CA ALA A 38 9.74 0.03 1.89
C ALA A 38 9.20 0.75 3.14
N GLN A 39 7.89 0.66 3.42
CA GLN A 39 7.29 1.20 4.65
C GLN A 39 7.85 0.50 5.90
N GLU A 40 7.96 -0.82 5.90
CA GLU A 40 8.53 -1.57 7.03
C GLU A 40 9.97 -1.17 7.32
N GLN A 41 10.81 -1.06 6.27
CA GLN A 41 12.20 -0.63 6.41
C GLN A 41 12.30 0.79 6.99
N TRP A 42 11.47 1.70 6.50
CA TRP A 42 11.37 3.04 7.03
C TRP A 42 10.99 3.07 8.51
N GLN A 43 9.94 2.33 8.91
CA GLN A 43 9.48 2.31 10.30
C GLN A 43 10.55 1.74 11.24
N ARG A 44 11.24 0.67 10.84
CA ARG A 44 12.34 0.09 11.62
C ARG A 44 13.50 1.08 11.77
N ALA A 45 13.96 1.66 10.66
CA ALA A 45 15.09 2.60 10.70
C ALA A 45 14.78 3.86 11.54
N LEU A 46 13.52 4.37 11.46
CA LEU A 46 13.08 5.50 12.28
C LEU A 46 13.04 5.12 13.77
N THR A 47 12.58 3.93 14.09
CA THR A 47 12.57 3.42 15.47
C THR A 47 14.00 3.28 16.01
N ASP A 48 14.91 2.70 15.22
CA ASP A 48 16.31 2.53 15.60
C ASP A 48 16.99 3.90 15.84
N LEU A 49 16.72 4.89 14.96
CA LEU A 49 17.21 6.27 15.15
C LEU A 49 16.67 6.89 16.44
N THR A 50 15.38 6.67 16.73
CA THR A 50 14.71 7.18 17.93
C THR A 50 15.35 6.58 19.19
N VAL A 51 15.53 5.27 19.22
CA VAL A 51 16.13 4.55 20.35
C VAL A 51 17.61 4.92 20.53
N LYS A 52 18.36 5.08 19.42
CA LYS A 52 19.74 5.55 19.43
C LYS A 52 19.86 6.96 20.03
N THR A 53 18.90 7.84 19.72
CA THR A 53 18.90 9.22 20.20
C THR A 53 18.49 9.32 21.67
N ASN A 54 17.52 8.51 22.11
CA ASN A 54 17.09 8.42 23.49
C ASN A 54 16.63 6.99 23.85
N GLY A 55 17.54 6.22 24.44
CA GLY A 55 17.30 4.82 24.83
C GLY A 55 16.19 4.63 25.86
N ASN A 56 15.86 5.66 26.66
CA ASN A 56 14.78 5.58 27.64
C ASN A 56 13.38 5.48 26.99
N LEU A 57 13.27 5.86 25.71
CA LEU A 57 12.01 5.80 24.95
C LEU A 57 11.88 4.50 24.13
N LYS A 58 12.73 3.49 24.38
CA LYS A 58 12.75 2.23 23.63
C LYS A 58 11.39 1.52 23.66
N ASP A 59 10.74 1.47 24.81
CA ASP A 59 9.51 0.70 24.98
C ASP A 59 8.36 1.32 24.16
N ILE A 60 8.17 2.63 24.26
CA ILE A 60 7.16 3.33 23.47
C ILE A 60 7.50 3.34 21.96
N ALA A 61 8.78 3.47 21.60
CA ALA A 61 9.21 3.42 20.21
C ALA A 61 8.91 2.05 19.57
N ASN A 62 9.20 0.96 20.29
CA ASN A 62 8.89 -0.41 19.85
C ASN A 62 7.38 -0.69 19.83
N MET A 63 6.62 -0.14 20.76
CA MET A 63 5.16 -0.22 20.73
C MET A 63 4.60 0.41 19.45
N TYR A 64 5.03 1.62 19.10
CA TYR A 64 4.61 2.28 17.86
C TYR A 64 5.09 1.52 16.62
N LEU A 65 6.31 0.98 16.61
CA LEU A 65 6.79 0.12 15.53
C LEU A 65 5.87 -1.06 15.30
N SER A 66 5.52 -1.78 16.37
CA SER A 66 4.60 -2.93 16.29
C SER A 66 3.25 -2.55 15.69
N ASP A 67 2.66 -1.44 16.16
CA ASP A 67 1.39 -0.94 15.63
C ASP A 67 1.49 -0.61 14.13
N GLN A 68 2.57 0.04 13.70
CA GLN A 68 2.80 0.38 12.28
C GLN A 68 3.01 -0.85 11.41
N LEU A 69 3.81 -1.83 11.87
CA LEU A 69 4.03 -3.07 11.11
C LEU A 69 2.74 -3.87 10.94
N ASN A 70 1.91 -3.96 12.00
CA ASN A 70 0.60 -4.59 11.94
C ASN A 70 -0.33 -3.89 10.93
N TYR A 71 -0.31 -2.55 10.90
CA TYR A 71 -1.10 -1.77 9.95
C TYR A 71 -0.63 -1.96 8.50
N ILE A 72 0.68 -1.98 8.26
CA ILE A 72 1.27 -2.22 6.93
C ILE A 72 0.86 -3.61 6.43
N GLU A 73 0.98 -4.64 7.27
CA GLU A 73 0.60 -6.01 6.91
C GLU A 73 -0.91 -6.12 6.65
N MET A 74 -1.74 -5.50 7.48
CA MET A 74 -3.19 -5.47 7.31
C MET A 74 -3.57 -4.88 5.94
N ASN A 75 -2.98 -3.75 5.57
CA ASN A 75 -3.22 -3.11 4.27
C ASN A 75 -2.71 -3.97 3.11
N ARG A 76 -1.56 -4.64 3.25
CA ARG A 76 -1.02 -5.55 2.24
C ARG A 76 -2.00 -6.69 1.95
N ILE A 77 -2.54 -7.33 2.99
CA ILE A 77 -3.53 -8.40 2.85
C ILE A 77 -4.80 -7.86 2.18
N ALA A 78 -5.25 -6.67 2.58
CA ALA A 78 -6.46 -6.06 2.03
C ALA A 78 -6.31 -5.75 0.53
N VAL A 79 -5.18 -5.17 0.10
CA VAL A 79 -4.93 -4.90 -1.32
C VAL A 79 -4.86 -6.19 -2.13
N GLU A 80 -4.14 -7.21 -1.66
CA GLU A 80 -4.05 -8.51 -2.33
C GLU A 80 -5.44 -9.15 -2.49
N PHE A 81 -6.26 -9.14 -1.42
CA PHE A 81 -7.62 -9.65 -1.46
C PHE A 81 -8.50 -8.88 -2.47
N MET A 82 -8.45 -7.55 -2.45
CA MET A 82 -9.25 -6.72 -3.34
C MET A 82 -8.84 -6.87 -4.80
N LEU A 83 -7.55 -6.96 -5.10
CA LEU A 83 -7.06 -7.21 -6.46
C LEU A 83 -7.60 -8.52 -7.05
N HIS A 84 -7.75 -9.57 -6.22
CA HIS A 84 -8.33 -10.84 -6.67
C HIS A 84 -9.86 -10.84 -6.76
N ARG A 85 -10.57 -10.12 -5.88
CA ARG A 85 -12.02 -10.21 -5.75
C ARG A 85 -12.77 -9.07 -6.43
N ASN A 86 -12.23 -7.86 -6.38
CA ASN A 86 -12.83 -6.67 -6.96
C ASN A 86 -11.75 -5.63 -7.27
N PRO A 87 -10.95 -5.82 -8.34
CA PRO A 87 -9.85 -4.93 -8.66
C PRO A 87 -10.27 -3.47 -8.89
N ASN A 88 -11.54 -3.22 -9.24
CA ASN A 88 -12.09 -1.87 -9.43
C ASN A 88 -12.16 -1.05 -8.12
N LYS A 89 -12.08 -1.71 -6.95
CA LYS A 89 -11.96 -1.02 -5.65
C LYS A 89 -10.53 -0.60 -5.31
N VAL A 90 -9.53 -1.03 -6.10
CA VAL A 90 -8.14 -0.62 -5.94
C VAL A 90 -7.85 0.49 -6.95
N ARG A 91 -7.48 1.66 -6.47
CA ARG A 91 -7.26 2.86 -7.29
C ARG A 91 -5.89 2.84 -7.96
N LEU A 92 -5.72 1.96 -8.93
CA LEU A 92 -4.44 1.68 -9.61
C LEU A 92 -3.90 2.86 -10.45
N ASP A 93 -4.77 3.80 -10.80
CA ASP A 93 -4.50 5.04 -11.52
C ASP A 93 -3.91 6.15 -10.63
N THR A 94 -3.84 5.92 -9.32
CA THR A 94 -3.32 6.87 -8.34
C THR A 94 -1.94 6.46 -7.81
N SER A 95 -1.33 7.31 -6.98
CA SER A 95 -0.14 6.94 -6.22
C SER A 95 -0.42 5.75 -5.28
N ILE A 96 0.54 4.84 -5.14
CA ILE A 96 0.36 3.55 -4.45
C ILE A 96 -0.12 3.67 -3.00
N ASN A 97 0.21 4.76 -2.33
CA ASN A 97 -0.27 5.07 -0.97
C ASN A 97 -1.77 5.39 -0.91
N GLN A 98 -2.42 5.59 -2.06
CA GLN A 98 -3.84 5.89 -2.20
C GLN A 98 -4.64 4.74 -2.80
N TRP A 99 -4.01 3.61 -3.08
CA TRP A 99 -4.65 2.48 -3.75
C TRP A 99 -5.82 1.89 -2.97
N LEU A 100 -5.69 1.81 -1.64
CA LEU A 100 -6.67 1.12 -0.81
C LEU A 100 -7.70 2.11 -0.25
N THR A 101 -8.95 1.91 -0.65
CA THR A 101 -10.13 2.57 -0.05
C THR A 101 -11.13 1.48 0.28
N ILE A 102 -11.23 1.07 1.55
CA ILE A 102 -12.13 0.02 2.03
C ILE A 102 -13.03 0.53 3.14
N ASP A 103 -14.28 0.16 3.07
CA ASP A 103 -15.30 0.44 4.08
C ASP A 103 -15.39 -0.66 5.17
N SER A 104 -16.39 -0.57 6.04
CA SER A 104 -16.63 -1.55 7.11
C SER A 104 -17.00 -2.93 6.57
N ASP A 105 -17.76 -2.97 5.47
CA ASP A 105 -18.25 -4.22 4.88
C ASP A 105 -17.12 -4.96 4.17
N ASP A 106 -16.25 -4.23 3.49
CA ASP A 106 -15.02 -4.76 2.92
C ASP A 106 -14.13 -5.37 4.01
N LYS A 107 -13.91 -4.64 5.12
CA LYS A 107 -13.12 -5.13 6.28
C LYS A 107 -13.71 -6.42 6.85
N SER A 108 -15.03 -6.46 7.02
CA SER A 108 -15.74 -7.64 7.50
C SER A 108 -15.57 -8.84 6.54
N THR A 109 -15.66 -8.59 5.23
CA THR A 109 -15.50 -9.60 4.19
C THR A 109 -14.10 -10.18 4.17
N ILE A 110 -13.07 -9.31 4.25
CA ILE A 110 -11.67 -9.74 4.29
C ILE A 110 -11.41 -10.54 5.56
N ALA A 111 -11.90 -10.08 6.72
CA ALA A 111 -11.73 -10.76 8.01
C ALA A 111 -12.34 -12.16 8.02
N LYS A 112 -13.48 -12.38 7.34
CA LYS A 112 -14.09 -13.72 7.18
C LYS A 112 -13.25 -14.64 6.29
N SER A 113 -12.44 -14.07 5.39
CA SER A 113 -11.63 -14.82 4.42
C SER A 113 -10.17 -15.01 4.85
N SER A 114 -9.70 -14.27 5.84
CA SER A 114 -8.31 -14.30 6.32
C SER A 114 -8.25 -14.15 7.84
N ASN A 115 -7.91 -15.24 8.52
CA ASN A 115 -7.70 -15.22 9.98
C ASN A 115 -6.63 -14.19 10.39
N ARG A 116 -5.56 -14.08 9.59
CA ARG A 116 -4.50 -13.10 9.87
C ARG A 116 -4.99 -11.66 9.77
N TYR A 117 -5.83 -11.34 8.78
CA TYR A 117 -6.45 -10.02 8.70
C TYR A 117 -7.38 -9.74 9.88
N ALA A 118 -8.19 -10.74 10.29
CA ALA A 118 -9.08 -10.62 11.45
C ALA A 118 -8.30 -10.31 12.74
N GLU A 119 -7.17 -11.02 12.97
CA GLU A 119 -6.26 -10.77 14.08
C GLU A 119 -5.72 -9.33 14.06
N LEU A 120 -5.17 -8.90 12.92
CA LEU A 120 -4.63 -7.55 12.74
C LEU A 120 -5.68 -6.46 12.91
N LEU A 121 -6.91 -6.69 12.45
CA LEU A 121 -8.03 -5.78 12.64
C LEU A 121 -8.40 -5.66 14.12
N SER A 122 -8.37 -6.77 14.87
CA SER A 122 -8.58 -6.78 16.32
C SER A 122 -7.49 -5.97 17.04
N LEU A 123 -6.21 -6.18 16.68
CA LEU A 123 -5.09 -5.41 17.23
C LEU A 123 -5.21 -3.91 16.92
N ALA A 124 -5.59 -3.55 15.70
CA ALA A 124 -5.80 -2.15 15.32
C ALA A 124 -6.94 -1.49 16.11
N ASN A 125 -8.01 -2.23 16.41
CA ASN A 125 -9.10 -1.74 17.26
C ASN A 125 -8.66 -1.60 18.72
N ALA A 126 -7.87 -2.55 19.27
CA ALA A 126 -7.30 -2.45 20.61
C ALA A 126 -6.36 -1.25 20.74
N THR A 127 -5.54 -0.97 19.73
CA THR A 127 -4.67 0.21 19.68
C THR A 127 -5.45 1.52 19.78
N LYS A 128 -6.62 1.63 19.12
CA LYS A 128 -7.48 2.83 19.22
C LYS A 128 -8.06 3.06 20.61
N GLN A 129 -8.23 1.99 21.39
CA GLN A 129 -8.80 2.03 22.75
C GLN A 129 -7.71 2.10 23.82
N ARG A 130 -6.44 2.01 23.45
CA ARG A 130 -5.31 2.05 24.38
C ARG A 130 -5.23 3.41 25.07
N LEU A 131 -5.02 3.39 26.38
CA LEU A 131 -4.69 4.60 27.13
C LEU A 131 -3.37 5.21 26.64
N PRO A 132 -3.22 6.54 26.71
CA PRO A 132 -1.97 7.21 26.36
C PRO A 132 -0.80 6.61 27.15
N HIS A 133 0.30 6.34 26.44
CA HIS A 133 1.53 5.88 27.08
C HIS A 133 2.14 7.02 27.93
N PRO A 134 2.68 6.74 29.14
CA PRO A 134 3.30 7.78 29.99
C PRO A 134 4.34 8.63 29.25
N ASP A 135 5.17 8.00 28.40
CA ASP A 135 6.20 8.67 27.61
C ASP A 135 5.70 9.25 26.28
N GLY A 136 4.37 9.29 26.08
CA GLY A 136 3.79 9.75 24.80
C GLY A 136 4.16 11.20 24.44
N GLU A 137 4.24 12.09 25.44
CA GLU A 137 4.67 13.47 25.20
C GLU A 137 6.19 13.56 24.98
N ALA A 138 6.97 12.78 25.73
CA ALA A 138 8.42 12.77 25.59
C ALA A 138 8.86 12.34 24.18
N ILE A 139 8.25 11.29 23.61
CA ILE A 139 8.58 10.85 22.23
C ILE A 139 8.14 11.88 21.18
N ARG A 140 6.96 12.54 21.35
CA ARG A 140 6.52 13.61 20.44
C ARG A 140 7.49 14.80 20.43
N THR A 141 7.94 15.19 21.62
CA THR A 141 8.92 16.26 21.79
C THR A 141 10.26 15.90 21.16
N LEU A 142 10.77 14.67 21.42
CA LEU A 142 11.99 14.17 20.79
C LEU A 142 11.89 14.20 19.26
N MET A 143 10.77 13.70 18.71
CA MET A 143 10.57 13.73 17.25
C MET A 143 10.61 15.15 16.71
N ARG A 144 9.78 16.04 17.22
CA ARG A 144 9.63 17.42 16.73
C ARG A 144 10.91 18.25 16.88
N ASP A 145 11.55 18.18 18.02
CA ASP A 145 12.60 19.12 18.40
C ASP A 145 14.01 18.63 18.02
N HIS A 146 14.18 17.31 17.82
CA HIS A 146 15.46 16.70 17.51
C HIS A 146 15.44 15.85 16.24
N ILE A 147 14.69 14.73 16.21
CA ILE A 147 14.78 13.74 15.14
C ILE A 147 14.53 14.35 13.76
N LEU A 148 13.45 15.12 13.58
CA LEU A 148 13.10 15.72 12.28
C LEU A 148 14.16 16.67 11.72
N LYS A 149 15.06 17.17 12.56
CA LYS A 149 16.14 18.10 12.20
C LYS A 149 17.47 17.39 11.92
N MET A 150 17.57 16.09 12.22
CA MET A 150 18.81 15.32 12.05
C MET A 150 19.06 14.99 10.58
N THR A 151 20.33 15.05 10.17
CA THR A 151 20.77 14.63 8.83
C THR A 151 20.44 13.16 8.58
N GLU A 152 20.57 12.29 9.59
CA GLU A 152 20.22 10.88 9.51
C GLU A 152 18.74 10.67 9.15
N TYR A 153 17.84 11.43 9.77
CA TYR A 153 16.41 11.39 9.44
C TYR A 153 16.16 11.82 7.98
N GLN A 154 16.79 12.92 7.54
CA GLN A 154 16.63 13.41 6.17
C GLN A 154 17.13 12.38 5.14
N ASN A 155 18.24 11.70 5.44
CA ASN A 155 18.77 10.63 4.61
C ASN A 155 17.82 9.43 4.55
N LEU A 156 17.26 8.99 5.69
CA LEU A 156 16.27 7.93 5.73
C LEU A 156 15.02 8.30 4.92
N LEU A 157 14.52 9.53 5.07
CA LEU A 157 13.37 10.02 4.32
C LEU A 157 13.64 10.03 2.80
N ALA A 158 14.84 10.47 2.39
CA ALA A 158 15.24 10.46 0.98
C ALA A 158 15.30 9.03 0.42
N GLN A 159 15.83 8.07 1.18
CA GLN A 159 15.86 6.67 0.79
C GLN A 159 14.44 6.09 0.63
N PHE A 160 13.56 6.36 1.59
CA PHE A 160 12.17 5.94 1.52
C PHE A 160 11.45 6.52 0.30
N ASN A 161 11.58 7.84 0.07
CA ASN A 161 10.98 8.50 -1.08
C ASN A 161 11.51 7.93 -2.41
N THR A 162 12.80 7.62 -2.50
CA THR A 162 13.41 6.99 -3.69
C THR A 162 12.81 5.59 -3.91
N ALA A 163 12.67 4.78 -2.86
CA ALA A 163 12.06 3.46 -2.95
C ALA A 163 10.60 3.54 -3.42
N VAL A 164 9.80 4.46 -2.85
CA VAL A 164 8.40 4.67 -3.24
C VAL A 164 8.28 5.16 -4.68
N THR A 165 9.14 6.09 -5.11
CA THR A 165 9.18 6.57 -6.50
C THR A 165 9.48 5.44 -7.47
N LYS A 166 10.48 4.59 -7.15
CA LYS A 166 10.80 3.40 -7.95
C LYS A 166 9.63 2.43 -8.05
N VAL A 167 8.90 2.22 -6.95
CA VAL A 167 7.70 1.37 -6.95
C VAL A 167 6.61 2.01 -7.81
N ASN A 168 6.35 3.30 -7.67
CA ASN A 168 5.32 4.01 -8.44
C ASN A 168 5.59 3.99 -9.95
N SER A 169 6.85 4.09 -10.37
CA SER A 169 7.23 4.10 -11.79
C SER A 169 7.03 2.76 -12.51
N LYS A 170 6.85 1.65 -11.78
CA LYS A 170 6.59 0.34 -12.37
C LYS A 170 5.16 0.29 -12.92
N ALA A 171 4.99 0.19 -14.25
CA ALA A 171 3.69 -0.08 -14.87
C ALA A 171 3.30 -1.55 -14.69
N CYS A 172 1.99 -1.82 -14.48
CA CYS A 172 1.43 -3.17 -14.37
C CYS A 172 0.27 -3.32 -15.37
N GLY A 173 0.62 -3.57 -16.60
CA GLY A 173 -0.32 -3.59 -17.71
C GLY A 173 -0.46 -2.19 -18.32
N GLY A 174 -0.48 -2.11 -19.59
CA GLY A 174 -0.60 -0.94 -20.43
C GLY A 174 -0.47 -1.37 -21.89
#